data_3baca4f4f6f86928d20b6a3d98383328
#
_entry.id   3baca4f4f6f86928d20b6a3d98383328
#
_cell.length_a   1.000
_cell.length_b   1.000
_cell.length_c   1.000
_cell.angle_alpha   90.00
_cell.angle_beta   90.00
_cell.angle_gamma   90.00
#
_symmetry.space_group_name_H-M   'P 1'
#
loop_
_entity.id
_entity.type
_entity.pdbx_description
1 polymer ?
#
loop_
_entity_poly.entity_id
_entity_poly.type
_entity_poly.pdbx_seq_one_letter_code
_entity_poly.pdbx_strand_id
1 'polypeptide(L)'
;MKKITVLTLTFIFILSMSVMTFAAEDVELKDPWVTEKTQGQHGGTLVTALLGDPKTFNTIIAQETSSTDITDGFIFEGLVTRNGVTTEIEPELAKDWDISEDGTTYTFHLREGVKWSDGKEFTADDVIFTFDVIKDEDVPTSTRDVMMVDGQFPEYRKIDKYTVEIEIPKPFAPFLNNMTTYIVPKHKLYEPWKNGNFNETWGINTEPSEIVGTGPFTLGEYKPGERVVLIRNANYWRRDTEGKPLPYITRWVRIISESQETQTLLFEKGQTDFLTVRGIDFNRFKEKADQGNYHMVDAGPTFSTNFLTFNMNPRNPKLEEEPWKYDWFTNLHFRRAVAYAMDKETMIDQALAGYGTPQWSPVSAPNKVFLNEDVKEYPYSLEKAREELKEGGFSWNDDDQLVDKDGRRVEFTMITNAGNTVRETILNIIASELRDLGMKINSSPVEFNALVNKLMSEWDYDTILIGLTGGVEPHSGSNVWPSHGHLHMWNPQQEEPGTEWEARIDELFEKGASAVKTEERIEYYNEFQEIIAERVPVIYTVTPNSLYAIRDDLKNTEPTAYGGITWNIHELYFAD
;
A
#
# COMPACT_ATOMS: atom_id res chain seq x y z
N MET A 1 37.90 -85.25 28.49
CA MET A 1 37.71 -83.75 28.61
C MET A 1 36.54 -83.37 27.73
N LYS A 2 35.35 -83.25 28.34
CA LYS A 2 34.12 -82.90 27.63
C LYS A 2 33.90 -81.39 27.75
N LYS A 3 33.75 -80.69 26.62
CA LYS A 3 33.35 -79.29 26.55
C LYS A 3 31.81 -79.23 26.67
N ILE A 4 31.33 -78.49 27.64
CA ILE A 4 29.95 -78.16 27.81
C ILE A 4 29.69 -76.80 27.15
N THR A 5 28.82 -76.80 26.13
CA THR A 5 28.39 -75.58 25.45
C THR A 5 27.08 -75.12 26.12
N VAL A 6 27.10 -73.96 26.74
CA VAL A 6 25.91 -73.32 27.31
C VAL A 6 25.26 -72.48 26.21
N LEU A 7 24.02 -72.80 25.87
CA LEU A 7 23.17 -72.05 24.94
C LEU A 7 22.31 -71.07 25.73
N THR A 8 22.60 -69.78 25.60
CA THR A 8 21.78 -68.71 26.22
C THR A 8 20.72 -68.30 25.23
N LEU A 9 19.46 -68.59 25.50
CA LEU A 9 18.28 -68.08 24.76
C LEU A 9 17.95 -66.68 25.26
N THR A 10 18.17 -65.68 24.44
CA THR A 10 17.70 -64.32 24.70
C THR A 10 16.29 -64.13 24.10
N PHE A 11 15.27 -64.00 24.92
CA PHE A 11 13.92 -63.66 24.50
C PHE A 11 13.84 -62.14 24.27
N ILE A 12 13.76 -61.71 23.00
CA ILE A 12 13.46 -60.33 22.66
C ILE A 12 11.96 -60.16 22.62
N PHE A 13 11.40 -59.44 23.62
CA PHE A 13 10.01 -58.96 23.63
C PHE A 13 9.94 -57.74 22.76
N ILE A 14 9.45 -57.89 21.54
CA ILE A 14 9.12 -56.73 20.68
C ILE A 14 7.74 -56.23 21.12
N LEU A 15 7.75 -55.13 21.89
CA LEU A 15 6.55 -54.38 22.23
C LEU A 15 6.18 -53.52 21.01
N SER A 16 5.26 -53.98 20.17
CA SER A 16 4.70 -53.17 19.09
C SER A 16 3.79 -52.09 19.68
N MET A 17 4.35 -50.93 19.93
CA MET A 17 3.56 -49.71 20.11
C MET A 17 2.96 -49.33 18.75
N SER A 18 1.68 -49.64 18.55
CA SER A 18 0.89 -49.04 17.47
C SER A 18 0.74 -47.54 17.76
N VAL A 19 1.60 -46.72 17.16
CA VAL A 19 1.35 -45.28 17.06
C VAL A 19 0.16 -45.15 16.11
N MET A 20 -1.03 -44.94 16.66
CA MET A 20 -2.15 -44.41 15.87
C MET A 20 -1.79 -43.00 15.50
N THR A 21 -1.14 -42.83 14.35
CA THR A 21 -1.15 -41.57 13.64
C THR A 21 -2.60 -41.35 13.19
N PHE A 22 -3.32 -40.48 13.89
CA PHE A 22 -4.47 -39.82 13.28
C PHE A 22 -3.90 -38.98 12.12
N ALA A 23 -3.93 -39.55 10.92
CA ALA A 23 -3.82 -38.77 9.73
C ALA A 23 -5.03 -37.81 9.78
N ALA A 24 -4.78 -36.50 9.89
CA ALA A 24 -5.82 -35.55 9.60
C ALA A 24 -6.32 -35.91 8.19
N GLU A 25 -7.62 -36.14 8.03
CA GLU A 25 -8.20 -36.34 6.70
C GLU A 25 -7.82 -35.14 5.86
N ASP A 26 -7.09 -35.39 4.78
CA ASP A 26 -6.76 -34.35 3.78
C ASP A 26 -8.08 -33.91 3.15
N VAL A 27 -8.57 -32.75 3.57
CA VAL A 27 -9.79 -32.18 2.99
C VAL A 27 -9.49 -31.79 1.56
N GLU A 28 -10.23 -32.36 0.62
CA GLU A 28 -10.11 -32.05 -0.78
C GLU A 28 -10.58 -30.59 -1.03
N LEU A 29 -9.85 -29.86 -1.85
CA LEU A 29 -10.21 -28.51 -2.25
C LEU A 29 -11.52 -28.52 -3.04
N LYS A 30 -12.53 -27.82 -2.54
CA LYS A 30 -13.82 -27.65 -3.19
C LYS A 30 -13.93 -26.26 -3.79
N ASP A 31 -14.56 -26.16 -4.97
CA ASP A 31 -14.84 -24.91 -5.66
C ASP A 31 -13.58 -24.02 -5.85
N PRO A 32 -12.49 -24.53 -6.46
CA PRO A 32 -11.32 -23.71 -6.76
C PRO A 32 -11.70 -22.59 -7.73
N TRP A 33 -11.05 -21.43 -7.59
CA TRP A 33 -11.07 -20.46 -8.67
C TRP A 33 -10.26 -21.02 -9.84
N VAL A 34 -10.81 -20.92 -11.06
CA VAL A 34 -10.16 -21.41 -12.28
C VAL A 34 -9.93 -20.23 -13.23
N THR A 35 -8.70 -20.11 -13.74
CA THR A 35 -8.36 -19.04 -14.68
C THR A 35 -9.12 -19.16 -16.00
N GLU A 36 -9.49 -18.02 -16.59
CA GLU A 36 -10.01 -17.93 -17.96
C GLU A 36 -8.91 -17.58 -18.98
N LYS A 37 -7.69 -17.30 -18.51
CA LYS A 37 -6.55 -16.95 -19.37
C LYS A 37 -6.01 -18.16 -20.12
N THR A 38 -5.22 -17.86 -21.15
CA THR A 38 -4.48 -18.90 -21.90
C THR A 38 -3.64 -19.72 -20.93
N GLN A 39 -3.74 -21.04 -21.06
CA GLN A 39 -2.97 -21.97 -20.27
C GLN A 39 -1.47 -21.77 -20.48
N GLY A 40 -0.75 -21.63 -19.37
CA GLY A 40 0.69 -21.46 -19.33
C GLY A 40 1.44 -22.75 -19.04
N GLN A 41 2.77 -22.65 -19.05
CA GLN A 41 3.68 -23.71 -18.65
C GLN A 41 4.27 -23.39 -17.27
N HIS A 42 4.35 -24.42 -16.42
CA HIS A 42 5.01 -24.27 -15.13
C HIS A 42 6.53 -24.21 -15.29
N GLY A 43 7.12 -23.20 -14.70
CA GLY A 43 8.60 -23.04 -14.72
C GLY A 43 9.01 -21.57 -14.72
N GLY A 44 10.28 -21.36 -14.92
CA GLY A 44 10.85 -20.03 -15.04
C GLY A 44 11.07 -19.30 -13.72
N THR A 45 11.89 -18.28 -13.83
CA THR A 45 12.18 -17.33 -12.75
C THR A 45 11.83 -15.94 -13.25
N LEU A 46 10.85 -15.31 -12.65
CA LEU A 46 10.54 -13.90 -12.87
C LEU A 46 11.55 -13.06 -12.09
N VAL A 47 12.19 -12.10 -12.74
CA VAL A 47 13.13 -11.17 -12.10
C VAL A 47 12.61 -9.74 -12.24
N THR A 48 12.47 -9.05 -11.12
CA THR A 48 12.03 -7.65 -11.07
C THR A 48 12.88 -6.85 -10.11
N ALA A 49 12.65 -5.56 -9.97
CA ALA A 49 13.38 -4.74 -9.02
C ALA A 49 12.44 -4.03 -8.03
N LEU A 50 12.94 -3.77 -6.83
CA LEU A 50 12.31 -2.99 -5.76
C LEU A 50 13.13 -1.75 -5.45
N LEU A 51 12.47 -0.67 -5.03
CA LEU A 51 13.14 0.54 -4.54
C LEU A 51 13.11 0.53 -3.00
N GLY A 52 14.12 -0.04 -2.39
CA GLY A 52 14.29 -0.12 -0.93
C GLY A 52 14.00 -1.50 -0.33
N ASP A 53 14.50 -1.68 0.88
CA ASP A 53 14.31 -2.89 1.68
C ASP A 53 12.95 -2.90 2.38
N PRO A 54 12.34 -4.08 2.62
CA PRO A 54 11.18 -4.20 3.50
C PRO A 54 11.57 -3.86 4.95
N LYS A 55 10.63 -3.33 5.70
CA LYS A 55 10.74 -3.15 7.17
C LYS A 55 10.25 -4.36 7.94
N THR A 56 9.27 -5.05 7.37
CA THR A 56 8.61 -6.21 7.99
C THR A 56 8.00 -7.10 6.92
N PHE A 57 7.73 -8.35 7.27
CA PHE A 57 6.90 -9.28 6.49
C PHE A 57 5.54 -9.53 7.18
N ASN A 58 5.24 -8.80 8.26
CA ASN A 58 3.96 -8.86 8.95
C ASN A 58 2.97 -7.89 8.29
N THR A 59 2.10 -8.42 7.43
CA THR A 59 1.12 -7.63 6.67
C THR A 59 0.15 -6.82 7.54
N ILE A 60 -0.10 -7.22 8.78
CA ILE A 60 -1.05 -6.51 9.66
C ILE A 60 -0.49 -5.16 10.14
N ILE A 61 0.84 -5.07 10.32
CA ILE A 61 1.50 -3.85 10.80
C ILE A 61 2.29 -3.10 9.71
N ALA A 62 2.41 -3.68 8.50
CA ALA A 62 3.07 -3.06 7.37
C ALA A 62 2.26 -1.85 6.88
N GLN A 63 2.91 -0.69 6.71
CA GLN A 63 2.28 0.56 6.28
C GLN A 63 2.95 1.18 5.05
N GLU A 64 4.13 0.69 4.67
CA GLU A 64 4.93 1.19 3.56
C GLU A 64 5.03 0.18 2.42
N THR A 65 5.11 0.70 1.18
CA THR A 65 5.12 -0.12 -0.04
C THR A 65 6.34 -1.04 -0.13
N SER A 66 7.46 -0.71 0.50
CA SER A 66 8.63 -1.60 0.50
C SER A 66 8.36 -2.97 1.17
N SER A 67 7.39 -3.03 2.10
CA SER A 67 6.92 -4.26 2.75
C SER A 67 5.69 -4.83 2.05
N THR A 68 4.64 -4.00 1.83
CA THR A 68 3.37 -4.46 1.27
C THR A 68 3.49 -5.00 -0.16
N ASP A 69 4.37 -4.44 -1.00
CA ASP A 69 4.67 -4.96 -2.34
C ASP A 69 5.25 -6.38 -2.35
N ILE A 70 5.68 -6.90 -1.19
CA ILE A 70 6.21 -8.26 -1.06
C ILE A 70 5.15 -9.21 -0.50
N THR A 71 4.32 -8.73 0.41
CA THR A 71 3.41 -9.55 1.21
C THR A 71 2.00 -9.61 0.65
N ASP A 72 1.47 -8.47 0.20
CA ASP A 72 0.06 -8.27 -0.03
C ASP A 72 -0.40 -8.81 -1.39
N GLY A 73 -1.31 -9.79 -1.37
CA GLY A 73 -1.76 -10.51 -2.55
C GLY A 73 -0.75 -11.55 -3.09
N PHE A 74 0.47 -11.59 -2.55
CA PHE A 74 1.50 -12.54 -2.99
C PHE A 74 1.79 -13.63 -1.96
N ILE A 75 1.88 -13.26 -0.68
CA ILE A 75 2.03 -14.22 0.43
C ILE A 75 0.69 -14.38 1.15
N PHE A 76 -0.05 -13.29 1.35
CA PHE A 76 -1.32 -13.28 2.08
C PHE A 76 -2.47 -12.87 1.17
N GLU A 77 -3.66 -13.41 1.44
CA GLU A 77 -4.89 -13.14 0.71
C GLU A 77 -6.01 -12.73 1.68
N GLY A 78 -7.00 -11.99 1.18
CA GLY A 78 -8.19 -11.56 1.91
C GLY A 78 -9.37 -12.50 1.78
N LEU A 79 -10.49 -12.17 2.42
CA LEU A 79 -11.76 -12.87 2.17
C LEU A 79 -12.27 -12.62 0.76
N VAL A 80 -12.10 -11.40 0.29
CA VAL A 80 -12.42 -10.94 -1.06
C VAL A 80 -11.21 -10.22 -1.63
N THR A 81 -11.17 -10.06 -2.94
CA THR A 81 -10.15 -9.29 -3.65
C THR A 81 -10.81 -8.24 -4.54
N ARG A 82 -10.03 -7.32 -5.08
CA ARG A 82 -10.50 -6.38 -6.08
C ARG A 82 -9.88 -6.71 -7.43
N ASN A 83 -10.71 -6.84 -8.45
CA ASN A 83 -10.26 -7.10 -9.81
C ASN A 83 -9.39 -5.94 -10.32
N GLY A 84 -8.20 -6.24 -10.84
CA GLY A 84 -7.25 -5.24 -11.30
C GLY A 84 -7.71 -4.45 -12.53
N VAL A 85 -8.65 -4.98 -13.30
CA VAL A 85 -9.20 -4.36 -14.53
C VAL A 85 -10.51 -3.64 -14.27
N THR A 86 -11.52 -4.37 -13.74
CA THR A 86 -12.87 -3.84 -13.52
C THR A 86 -13.00 -3.02 -12.25
N THR A 87 -12.07 -3.19 -11.31
CA THR A 87 -12.10 -2.62 -9.96
C THR A 87 -13.27 -3.09 -9.09
N GLU A 88 -14.00 -4.12 -9.50
CA GLU A 88 -15.08 -4.73 -8.72
C GLU A 88 -14.54 -5.65 -7.62
N ILE A 89 -15.32 -5.83 -6.56
CA ILE A 89 -15.00 -6.80 -5.50
C ILE A 89 -15.37 -8.20 -5.98
N GLU A 90 -14.43 -9.12 -5.85
CA GLU A 90 -14.56 -10.53 -6.27
C GLU A 90 -14.28 -11.49 -5.10
N PRO A 91 -14.86 -12.71 -5.13
CA PRO A 91 -14.56 -13.77 -4.17
C PRO A 91 -13.08 -14.17 -4.17
N GLU A 92 -12.48 -14.35 -2.97
CA GLU A 92 -11.11 -14.85 -2.82
C GLU A 92 -11.07 -16.05 -1.86
N LEU A 93 -10.65 -15.91 -0.61
CA LEU A 93 -10.73 -16.99 0.40
C LEU A 93 -12.17 -17.30 0.81
N ALA A 94 -13.07 -16.33 0.75
CA ALA A 94 -14.50 -16.58 0.71
C ALA A 94 -14.93 -16.86 -0.73
N LYS A 95 -15.72 -17.91 -0.96
CA LYS A 95 -16.26 -18.26 -2.28
C LYS A 95 -17.49 -17.42 -2.64
N ASP A 96 -18.25 -16.99 -1.65
CA ASP A 96 -19.44 -16.15 -1.73
C ASP A 96 -19.76 -15.56 -0.37
N TRP A 97 -20.77 -14.68 -0.31
CA TRP A 97 -21.29 -14.10 0.93
C TRP A 97 -22.76 -13.73 0.79
N ASP A 98 -23.48 -13.75 1.90
CA ASP A 98 -24.84 -13.25 2.05
C ASP A 98 -24.84 -11.92 2.83
N ILE A 99 -25.77 -11.03 2.48
CA ILE A 99 -26.00 -9.76 3.18
C ILE A 99 -27.46 -9.75 3.66
N SER A 100 -27.68 -9.42 4.94
CA SER A 100 -29.02 -9.27 5.49
C SER A 100 -29.81 -8.13 4.81
N GLU A 101 -31.15 -8.18 4.87
CA GLU A 101 -32.02 -7.17 4.23
C GLU A 101 -31.76 -5.75 4.76
N ASP A 102 -31.35 -5.63 6.02
CA ASP A 102 -31.02 -4.35 6.66
C ASP A 102 -29.58 -3.88 6.40
N GLY A 103 -28.76 -4.71 5.71
CA GLY A 103 -27.40 -4.38 5.32
C GLY A 103 -26.39 -4.36 6.47
N THR A 104 -26.74 -4.97 7.62
CA THR A 104 -25.89 -4.93 8.83
C THR A 104 -25.19 -6.24 9.14
N THR A 105 -25.60 -7.37 8.57
CA THR A 105 -25.00 -8.68 8.80
C THR A 105 -24.47 -9.25 7.49
N TYR A 106 -23.22 -9.67 7.51
CA TYR A 106 -22.52 -10.30 6.38
C TYR A 106 -22.12 -11.72 6.78
N THR A 107 -22.54 -12.71 6.00
CA THR A 107 -22.17 -14.11 6.22
C THR A 107 -21.23 -14.56 5.10
N PHE A 108 -19.97 -14.78 5.41
CA PHE A 108 -18.96 -15.23 4.46
C PHE A 108 -18.82 -16.75 4.48
N HIS A 109 -18.94 -17.36 3.30
CA HIS A 109 -18.74 -18.80 3.09
C HIS A 109 -17.34 -19.06 2.56
N LEU A 110 -16.47 -19.60 3.39
CA LEU A 110 -15.07 -19.84 3.06
C LEU A 110 -14.93 -21.02 2.09
N ARG A 111 -13.89 -20.99 1.25
CA ARG A 111 -13.53 -22.15 0.41
C ARG A 111 -13.03 -23.29 1.28
N GLU A 112 -13.59 -24.49 1.07
CA GLU A 112 -13.17 -25.68 1.79
C GLU A 112 -11.90 -26.28 1.17
N GLY A 113 -10.95 -26.71 2.00
CA GLY A 113 -9.72 -27.37 1.57
C GLY A 113 -8.60 -26.44 1.13
N VAL A 114 -8.74 -25.12 1.32
CA VAL A 114 -7.63 -24.16 1.19
C VAL A 114 -6.61 -24.46 2.28
N LYS A 115 -5.33 -24.47 1.92
CA LYS A 115 -4.22 -24.74 2.85
C LYS A 115 -3.28 -23.55 2.93
N TRP A 116 -2.80 -23.31 4.11
CA TRP A 116 -1.62 -22.50 4.34
C TRP A 116 -0.39 -23.13 3.66
N SER A 117 0.62 -22.36 3.43
CA SER A 117 1.84 -22.84 2.75
C SER A 117 2.59 -23.94 3.51
N ASP A 118 2.38 -24.06 4.84
CA ASP A 118 2.90 -25.14 5.67
C ASP A 118 2.01 -26.41 5.68
N GLY A 119 0.93 -26.43 4.88
CA GLY A 119 0.02 -27.55 4.71
C GLY A 119 -1.13 -27.62 5.70
N LYS A 120 -1.19 -26.72 6.70
CA LYS A 120 -2.35 -26.65 7.59
C LYS A 120 -3.54 -26.03 6.86
N GLU A 121 -4.73 -26.46 7.26
CA GLU A 121 -5.97 -26.02 6.65
C GLU A 121 -6.34 -24.61 7.12
N PHE A 122 -6.76 -23.76 6.16
CA PHE A 122 -7.38 -22.47 6.42
C PHE A 122 -8.82 -22.63 6.85
N THR A 123 -9.26 -21.97 7.91
CA THR A 123 -10.60 -22.07 8.48
C THR A 123 -11.10 -20.74 9.03
N ALA A 124 -12.36 -20.70 9.43
CA ALA A 124 -12.96 -19.57 10.13
C ALA A 124 -12.19 -19.16 11.42
N ASP A 125 -11.45 -20.08 12.05
CA ASP A 125 -10.64 -19.73 13.22
C ASP A 125 -9.51 -18.75 12.90
N ASP A 126 -8.96 -18.78 11.67
CA ASP A 126 -7.91 -17.85 11.21
C ASP A 126 -8.50 -16.46 10.95
N VAL A 127 -9.71 -16.41 10.39
CA VAL A 127 -10.44 -15.16 10.17
C VAL A 127 -10.74 -14.46 11.50
N ILE A 128 -11.36 -15.19 12.45
CA ILE A 128 -11.65 -14.66 13.79
C ILE A 128 -10.37 -14.17 14.47
N PHE A 129 -9.29 -14.95 14.41
CA PHE A 129 -8.01 -14.54 14.98
C PHE A 129 -7.44 -13.27 14.35
N THR A 130 -7.55 -13.12 13.03
CA THR A 130 -7.10 -11.90 12.34
C THR A 130 -7.85 -10.67 12.83
N PHE A 131 -9.17 -10.78 12.99
CA PHE A 131 -9.98 -9.69 13.54
C PHE A 131 -9.66 -9.40 15.02
N ASP A 132 -9.38 -10.43 15.84
CA ASP A 132 -8.93 -10.25 17.23
C ASP A 132 -7.63 -9.41 17.29
N VAL A 133 -6.68 -9.71 16.40
CA VAL A 133 -5.40 -8.98 16.31
C VAL A 133 -5.60 -7.53 15.83
N ILE A 134 -6.45 -7.31 14.81
CA ILE A 134 -6.71 -5.96 14.30
C ILE A 134 -7.44 -5.11 15.33
N LYS A 135 -8.35 -5.72 16.12
CA LYS A 135 -9.11 -5.05 17.18
C LYS A 135 -8.22 -4.63 18.37
N ASP A 136 -7.13 -5.32 18.59
CA ASP A 136 -6.23 -5.09 19.72
C ASP A 136 -5.49 -3.75 19.60
N GLU A 137 -5.69 -2.86 20.58
CA GLU A 137 -5.10 -1.51 20.61
C GLU A 137 -3.57 -1.52 20.75
N ASP A 138 -3.00 -2.60 21.27
CA ASP A 138 -1.54 -2.77 21.38
C ASP A 138 -0.88 -3.13 20.04
N VAL A 139 -1.66 -3.44 18.99
CA VAL A 139 -1.18 -3.71 17.63
C VAL A 139 -1.26 -2.42 16.79
N PRO A 140 -0.12 -1.88 16.32
CA PRO A 140 -0.08 -0.63 15.57
C PRO A 140 -0.48 -0.86 14.10
N THR A 141 -1.77 -1.02 13.83
CA THR A 141 -2.32 -1.23 12.49
C THR A 141 -3.24 -0.10 12.09
N SER A 142 -3.06 0.43 10.86
CA SER A 142 -4.00 1.38 10.25
C SER A 142 -5.29 0.72 9.77
N THR A 143 -5.32 -0.60 9.65
CA THR A 143 -6.50 -1.36 9.23
C THR A 143 -7.65 -1.21 10.22
N ARG A 144 -7.37 -1.02 11.52
CA ARG A 144 -8.40 -0.77 12.53
C ARG A 144 -9.24 0.45 12.19
N ASP A 145 -8.61 1.55 11.78
CA ASP A 145 -9.28 2.82 11.49
C ASP A 145 -10.32 2.65 10.37
N VAL A 146 -9.97 1.89 9.32
CA VAL A 146 -10.90 1.64 8.20
C VAL A 146 -12.00 0.62 8.52
N MET A 147 -11.77 -0.24 9.52
CA MET A 147 -12.77 -1.23 9.97
C MET A 147 -13.82 -0.65 10.91
N MET A 148 -13.54 0.48 11.56
CA MET A 148 -14.48 1.09 12.51
C MET A 148 -15.75 1.59 11.82
N VAL A 149 -16.90 1.27 12.40
CA VAL A 149 -18.21 1.73 11.95
C VAL A 149 -18.90 2.38 13.14
N ASP A 150 -19.22 3.66 13.05
CA ASP A 150 -19.83 4.43 14.14
C ASP A 150 -19.04 4.38 15.46
N GLY A 151 -17.70 4.47 15.34
CA GLY A 151 -16.79 4.38 16.48
C GLY A 151 -16.71 3.00 17.14
N GLN A 152 -17.26 1.96 16.51
CA GLN A 152 -17.26 0.59 17.02
C GLN A 152 -16.58 -0.35 16.02
N PHE A 153 -15.78 -1.26 16.52
CA PHE A 153 -15.25 -2.35 15.72
C PHE A 153 -16.38 -3.37 15.46
N PRO A 154 -16.51 -3.98 14.25
CA PRO A 154 -17.54 -4.98 13.97
C PRO A 154 -17.56 -6.13 14.97
N GLU A 155 -18.74 -6.64 15.29
CA GLU A 155 -18.86 -7.92 16.00
C GLU A 155 -18.71 -9.06 14.99
N TYR A 156 -18.01 -10.11 15.36
CA TYR A 156 -17.73 -11.24 14.47
C TYR A 156 -17.78 -12.56 15.21
N ARG A 157 -18.29 -13.58 14.54
CA ARG A 157 -18.36 -14.91 15.10
C ARG A 157 -18.18 -16.02 14.07
N LYS A 158 -17.59 -17.09 14.52
CA LYS A 158 -17.55 -18.34 13.79
C LYS A 158 -18.90 -19.05 13.92
N ILE A 159 -19.57 -19.32 12.80
CA ILE A 159 -20.81 -20.11 12.77
C ILE A 159 -20.46 -21.60 12.70
N ASP A 160 -19.56 -21.97 11.80
CA ASP A 160 -19.00 -23.31 11.67
C ASP A 160 -17.55 -23.24 11.17
N LYS A 161 -17.00 -24.37 10.74
CA LYS A 161 -15.58 -24.44 10.30
C LYS A 161 -15.26 -23.53 9.12
N TYR A 162 -16.23 -23.25 8.25
CA TYR A 162 -16.04 -22.52 7.00
C TYR A 162 -17.04 -21.38 6.83
N THR A 163 -17.70 -20.96 7.90
CA THR A 163 -18.66 -19.87 7.87
C THR A 163 -18.34 -18.85 8.97
N VAL A 164 -18.16 -17.60 8.57
CA VAL A 164 -17.96 -16.46 9.47
C VAL A 164 -19.09 -15.46 9.27
N GLU A 165 -19.69 -15.03 10.37
CA GLU A 165 -20.67 -13.96 10.38
C GLU A 165 -20.05 -12.71 10.99
N ILE A 166 -20.27 -11.55 10.35
CA ILE A 166 -19.79 -10.26 10.80
C ILE A 166 -20.98 -9.31 10.85
N GLU A 167 -21.20 -8.70 12.01
CA GLU A 167 -22.29 -7.76 12.27
C GLU A 167 -21.72 -6.36 12.50
N ILE A 168 -22.24 -5.38 11.78
CA ILE A 168 -21.89 -3.97 11.89
C ILE A 168 -23.05 -3.16 12.46
N PRO A 169 -22.80 -2.09 13.24
CA PRO A 169 -23.85 -1.38 13.98
C PRO A 169 -24.85 -0.65 13.10
N LYS A 170 -24.49 -0.33 11.87
CA LYS A 170 -25.35 0.31 10.85
C LYS A 170 -24.89 -0.06 9.45
N PRO A 171 -25.72 0.10 8.41
CA PRO A 171 -25.28 -0.10 7.02
C PRO A 171 -24.03 0.72 6.73
N PHE A 172 -23.05 0.07 6.06
CA PHE A 172 -21.73 0.63 5.81
C PHE A 172 -21.27 0.23 4.41
N ALA A 173 -21.40 1.12 3.44
CA ALA A 173 -21.14 0.83 2.03
C ALA A 173 -19.71 0.32 1.73
N PRO A 174 -18.65 0.81 2.41
CA PRO A 174 -17.29 0.32 2.17
C PRO A 174 -16.99 -1.07 2.76
N PHE A 175 -17.94 -1.70 3.48
CA PHE A 175 -17.65 -2.90 4.28
C PHE A 175 -17.00 -4.03 3.46
N LEU A 176 -17.53 -4.36 2.29
CA LEU A 176 -16.93 -5.39 1.44
C LEU A 176 -15.51 -5.01 0.97
N ASN A 177 -15.25 -3.72 0.74
CA ASN A 177 -13.89 -3.29 0.43
C ASN A 177 -12.92 -3.55 1.60
N ASN A 178 -13.38 -3.39 2.83
CA ASN A 178 -12.54 -3.66 4.00
C ASN A 178 -12.23 -5.14 4.18
N MET A 179 -13.03 -6.03 3.59
CA MET A 179 -12.80 -7.48 3.60
C MET A 179 -11.69 -7.95 2.64
N THR A 180 -11.07 -7.03 1.88
CA THR A 180 -9.80 -7.28 1.18
C THR A 180 -8.61 -7.36 2.16
N THR A 181 -8.80 -7.06 3.43
CA THR A 181 -7.80 -7.21 4.49
C THR A 181 -7.25 -8.64 4.53
N TYR A 182 -5.93 -8.73 4.60
CA TYR A 182 -5.21 -10.00 4.53
C TYR A 182 -5.38 -10.82 5.79
N ILE A 183 -5.67 -12.12 5.62
CA ILE A 183 -5.86 -13.06 6.72
C ILE A 183 -4.52 -13.68 7.10
N VAL A 184 -4.30 -13.86 8.41
CA VAL A 184 -3.06 -14.40 8.97
C VAL A 184 -3.31 -15.71 9.76
N PRO A 185 -2.34 -16.64 9.78
CA PRO A 185 -2.52 -17.97 10.37
C PRO A 185 -2.50 -17.94 11.89
N LYS A 186 -3.62 -18.29 12.52
CA LYS A 186 -3.75 -18.41 13.97
C LYS A 186 -2.71 -19.33 14.59
N HIS A 187 -2.43 -20.45 13.95
CA HIS A 187 -1.52 -21.46 14.49
C HIS A 187 -0.04 -21.01 14.56
N LYS A 188 0.32 -19.94 13.86
CA LYS A 188 1.65 -19.34 13.92
C LYS A 188 1.71 -18.13 14.84
N LEU A 189 0.67 -17.32 14.86
CA LEU A 189 0.70 -15.99 15.44
C LEU A 189 -0.06 -15.86 16.76
N TYR A 190 -0.86 -16.85 17.15
CA TYR A 190 -1.65 -16.77 18.38
C TYR A 190 -0.77 -16.65 19.65
N GLU A 191 0.26 -17.49 19.79
CA GLU A 191 1.13 -17.43 20.98
C GLU A 191 1.98 -16.15 21.02
N PRO A 192 2.63 -15.68 19.93
CA PRO A 192 3.25 -14.38 19.92
C PRO A 192 2.32 -13.23 20.30
N TRP A 193 1.11 -13.20 19.73
CA TRP A 193 0.12 -12.17 20.05
C TRP A 193 -0.27 -12.18 21.52
N LYS A 194 -0.62 -13.34 22.06
CA LYS A 194 -1.03 -13.50 23.45
C LYS A 194 0.07 -13.11 24.46
N ASN A 195 1.32 -13.23 24.06
CA ASN A 195 2.49 -12.87 24.87
C ASN A 195 2.95 -11.41 24.65
N GLY A 196 2.23 -10.59 23.87
CA GLY A 196 2.56 -9.20 23.60
C GLY A 196 3.73 -9.02 22.62
N ASN A 197 4.12 -10.04 21.87
CA ASN A 197 5.25 -10.02 20.93
C ASN A 197 4.80 -9.96 19.46
N PHE A 198 3.53 -9.69 19.18
CA PHE A 198 3.00 -9.68 17.81
C PHE A 198 3.73 -8.68 16.91
N ASN A 199 4.03 -7.50 17.43
CA ASN A 199 4.67 -6.41 16.68
C ASN A 199 6.10 -6.73 16.24
N GLU A 200 6.77 -7.69 16.91
CA GLU A 200 8.11 -8.15 16.58
C GLU A 200 8.09 -9.41 15.68
N THR A 201 6.88 -9.96 15.44
CA THR A 201 6.72 -11.19 14.66
C THR A 201 6.86 -10.89 13.17
N TRP A 202 7.52 -11.80 12.47
CA TRP A 202 7.76 -11.71 11.02
C TRP A 202 8.53 -10.45 10.59
N GLY A 203 9.41 -9.99 11.47
CA GLY A 203 10.40 -8.97 11.11
C GLY A 203 11.43 -9.48 10.10
N ILE A 204 12.27 -8.58 9.62
CA ILE A 204 13.25 -8.84 8.54
C ILE A 204 14.28 -9.94 8.86
N ASN A 205 14.46 -10.31 10.12
CA ASN A 205 15.36 -11.37 10.56
C ASN A 205 14.64 -12.72 10.78
N THR A 206 13.36 -12.81 10.48
CA THR A 206 12.60 -14.05 10.61
C THR A 206 13.02 -15.05 9.54
N GLU A 207 13.19 -16.31 9.92
CA GLU A 207 13.47 -17.38 8.95
C GLU A 207 12.32 -17.49 7.94
N PRO A 208 12.59 -17.49 6.64
CA PRO A 208 11.55 -17.48 5.60
C PRO A 208 10.45 -18.54 5.77
N SER A 209 10.81 -19.75 6.22
CA SER A 209 9.88 -20.86 6.44
C SER A 209 8.87 -20.64 7.59
N GLU A 210 9.11 -19.64 8.44
CA GLU A 210 8.17 -19.29 9.50
C GLU A 210 7.05 -18.36 9.02
N ILE A 211 7.23 -17.70 7.87
CA ILE A 211 6.25 -16.80 7.27
C ILE A 211 5.32 -17.64 6.39
N VAL A 212 4.09 -17.80 6.85
CA VAL A 212 3.11 -18.74 6.30
C VAL A 212 1.89 -17.97 5.80
N GLY A 213 1.57 -18.10 4.52
CA GLY A 213 0.44 -17.45 3.86
C GLY A 213 -0.37 -18.42 3.00
N THR A 214 -1.49 -17.96 2.46
CA THR A 214 -2.35 -18.71 1.52
C THR A 214 -2.03 -18.35 0.06
N GLY A 215 -1.32 -17.25 -0.17
CA GLY A 215 -1.08 -16.66 -1.49
C GLY A 215 -0.26 -17.54 -2.45
N PRO A 216 -0.10 -17.08 -3.71
CA PRO A 216 0.58 -17.83 -4.76
C PRO A 216 2.06 -18.11 -4.49
N PHE A 217 2.67 -17.32 -3.63
CA PHE A 217 4.09 -17.46 -3.28
C PHE A 217 4.29 -17.53 -1.77
N THR A 218 5.48 -18.01 -1.39
CA THR A 218 6.02 -17.98 -0.03
C THR A 218 7.37 -17.26 -0.05
N LEU A 219 7.79 -16.70 1.09
CA LEU A 219 9.14 -16.15 1.20
C LEU A 219 10.15 -17.29 1.13
N GLY A 220 11.10 -17.21 0.21
CA GLY A 220 12.19 -18.19 0.05
C GLY A 220 13.52 -17.69 0.58
N GLU A 221 13.83 -16.40 0.37
CA GLU A 221 15.06 -15.78 0.83
C GLU A 221 14.87 -14.27 0.97
N TYR A 222 15.47 -13.68 1.98
CA TYR A 222 15.71 -12.25 2.04
C TYR A 222 17.19 -11.98 2.35
N LYS A 223 17.81 -11.14 1.53
CA LYS A 223 19.14 -10.60 1.75
C LYS A 223 19.08 -9.09 1.74
N PRO A 224 19.29 -8.44 2.88
CA PRO A 224 19.24 -6.98 3.00
C PRO A 224 20.14 -6.28 1.97
N GLY A 225 19.59 -5.26 1.30
CA GLY A 225 20.26 -4.50 0.26
C GLY A 225 20.54 -5.24 -1.05
N GLU A 226 20.19 -6.54 -1.15
CA GLU A 226 20.44 -7.33 -2.35
C GLU A 226 19.14 -7.78 -3.04
N ARG A 227 18.31 -8.57 -2.35
CA ARG A 227 17.10 -9.17 -2.94
C ARG A 227 16.13 -9.79 -1.96
N VAL A 228 14.89 -9.90 -2.41
CA VAL A 228 13.87 -10.79 -1.88
C VAL A 228 13.59 -11.88 -2.92
N VAL A 229 13.45 -13.12 -2.49
CA VAL A 229 13.08 -14.25 -3.34
C VAL A 229 11.78 -14.84 -2.85
N LEU A 230 10.78 -14.84 -3.70
CA LEU A 230 9.53 -15.54 -3.50
C LEU A 230 9.57 -16.87 -4.29
N ILE A 231 9.08 -17.94 -3.70
CA ILE A 231 8.98 -19.26 -4.32
C ILE A 231 7.52 -19.68 -4.40
N ARG A 232 7.18 -20.42 -5.45
CA ARG A 232 5.83 -20.90 -5.67
C ARG A 232 5.30 -21.65 -4.45
N ASN A 233 4.09 -21.28 -4.00
CA ASN A 233 3.37 -22.03 -2.99
C ASN A 233 2.79 -23.31 -3.62
N ALA A 234 3.30 -24.47 -3.20
CA ALA A 234 2.84 -25.77 -3.70
C ALA A 234 1.39 -26.09 -3.29
N ASN A 235 0.89 -25.44 -2.23
CA ASN A 235 -0.46 -25.62 -1.69
C ASN A 235 -1.47 -24.59 -2.22
N TYR A 236 -1.08 -23.77 -3.20
CA TYR A 236 -1.95 -22.70 -3.70
C TYR A 236 -3.27 -23.25 -4.25
N TRP A 237 -4.35 -22.61 -3.94
CA TRP A 237 -5.71 -23.11 -4.16
C TRP A 237 -6.30 -22.79 -5.54
N ARG A 238 -5.81 -21.74 -6.24
CA ARG A 238 -6.26 -21.42 -7.60
C ARG A 238 -5.71 -22.43 -8.61
N ARG A 239 -6.50 -22.67 -9.66
CA ARG A 239 -6.21 -23.70 -10.67
C ARG A 239 -6.23 -23.12 -12.07
N ASP A 240 -5.55 -23.81 -13.00
CA ASP A 240 -5.70 -23.59 -14.43
C ASP A 240 -6.89 -24.41 -14.99
N THR A 241 -7.18 -24.25 -16.29
CA THR A 241 -8.28 -24.94 -16.98
C THR A 241 -8.12 -26.47 -17.03
N GLU A 242 -6.93 -27.00 -16.78
CA GLU A 242 -6.66 -28.44 -16.66
C GLU A 242 -6.70 -28.92 -15.20
N GLY A 243 -7.00 -28.04 -14.24
CA GLY A 243 -7.03 -28.34 -12.80
C GLY A 243 -5.65 -28.36 -12.14
N LYS A 244 -4.57 -27.93 -12.83
CA LYS A 244 -3.24 -27.85 -12.24
C LYS A 244 -3.14 -26.63 -11.33
N PRO A 245 -2.43 -26.71 -10.21
CA PRO A 245 -2.30 -25.58 -9.30
C PRO A 245 -1.45 -24.45 -9.91
N LEU A 246 -1.94 -23.21 -9.82
CA LEU A 246 -1.18 -22.00 -10.08
C LEU A 246 -0.21 -21.70 -8.89
N PRO A 247 0.69 -20.71 -8.98
CA PRO A 247 1.07 -19.96 -10.17
C PRO A 247 1.92 -20.77 -11.14
N TYR A 248 2.02 -20.34 -12.40
CA TYR A 248 2.93 -20.99 -13.36
C TYR A 248 4.39 -20.71 -13.05
N ILE A 249 4.75 -19.47 -12.68
CA ILE A 249 6.10 -19.06 -12.30
C ILE A 249 6.51 -19.78 -11.01
N THR A 250 7.70 -20.39 -11.02
CA THR A 250 8.20 -21.16 -9.88
C THR A 250 9.01 -20.32 -8.89
N ARG A 251 9.58 -19.22 -9.35
CA ARG A 251 10.42 -18.35 -8.54
C ARG A 251 10.29 -16.91 -8.99
N TRP A 252 10.22 -15.99 -8.06
CA TRP A 252 10.23 -14.55 -8.31
C TRP A 252 11.35 -13.89 -7.52
N VAL A 253 12.34 -13.36 -8.22
CA VAL A 253 13.46 -12.63 -7.62
C VAL A 253 13.21 -11.15 -7.75
N ARG A 254 13.20 -10.46 -6.63
CA ARG A 254 13.02 -9.00 -6.57
C ARG A 254 14.33 -8.37 -6.10
N ILE A 255 15.09 -7.79 -7.03
CA ILE A 255 16.38 -7.15 -6.77
C ILE A 255 16.13 -5.83 -6.05
N ILE A 256 16.75 -5.64 -4.90
CA ILE A 256 16.70 -4.35 -4.19
C ILE A 256 17.69 -3.41 -4.89
N SER A 257 17.21 -2.26 -5.31
CA SER A 257 17.98 -1.24 -6.02
C SER A 257 17.95 0.09 -5.27
N GLU A 258 19.02 0.86 -5.38
CA GLU A 258 19.15 2.14 -4.70
C GLU A 258 18.40 3.27 -5.42
N SER A 259 18.03 3.07 -6.70
CA SER A 259 17.39 4.12 -7.50
C SER A 259 16.59 3.57 -8.67
N GLN A 260 15.62 4.36 -9.15
CA GLN A 260 14.86 4.08 -10.38
C GLN A 260 15.78 4.00 -11.61
N GLU A 261 16.90 4.72 -11.61
CA GLU A 261 17.87 4.66 -12.70
C GLU A 261 18.59 3.31 -12.73
N THR A 262 18.94 2.77 -11.56
CA THR A 262 19.49 1.40 -11.45
C THR A 262 18.48 0.38 -11.96
N GLN A 263 17.20 0.51 -11.65
CA GLN A 263 16.14 -0.38 -12.17
C GLN A 263 16.07 -0.32 -13.70
N THR A 264 16.12 0.89 -14.26
CA THR A 264 16.15 1.11 -15.71
C THR A 264 17.35 0.39 -16.37
N LEU A 265 18.53 0.53 -15.78
CA LEU A 265 19.76 -0.14 -16.27
C LEU A 265 19.69 -1.67 -16.18
N LEU A 266 19.07 -2.22 -15.12
CA LEU A 266 18.86 -3.67 -14.98
C LEU A 266 17.99 -4.21 -16.12
N PHE A 267 16.89 -3.51 -16.45
CA PHE A 267 16.03 -3.90 -17.56
C PHE A 267 16.73 -3.77 -18.92
N GLU A 268 17.46 -2.69 -19.18
CA GLU A 268 18.22 -2.53 -20.44
C GLU A 268 19.25 -3.65 -20.66
N LYS A 269 19.86 -4.16 -19.56
CA LYS A 269 20.80 -5.28 -19.61
C LYS A 269 20.14 -6.66 -19.69
N GLY A 270 18.81 -6.74 -19.73
CA GLY A 270 18.06 -8.00 -19.73
C GLY A 270 18.12 -8.75 -18.39
N GLN A 271 18.34 -8.05 -17.28
CA GLN A 271 18.42 -8.62 -15.95
C GLN A 271 17.09 -8.60 -15.19
N THR A 272 16.09 -7.91 -15.71
CA THR A 272 14.71 -7.93 -15.22
C THR A 272 13.72 -8.14 -16.37
N ASP A 273 12.56 -8.71 -16.07
CA ASP A 273 11.57 -9.14 -17.05
C ASP A 273 10.51 -8.09 -17.33
N PHE A 274 10.29 -7.18 -16.40
CA PHE A 274 9.54 -5.96 -16.63
C PHE A 274 10.11 -4.79 -15.84
N LEU A 275 9.73 -3.60 -16.25
CA LEU A 275 10.11 -2.32 -15.65
C LEU A 275 8.88 -1.41 -15.58
N THR A 276 8.64 -0.80 -14.44
CA THR A 276 7.83 0.43 -14.37
C THR A 276 8.67 1.57 -14.89
N VAL A 277 8.32 2.10 -16.06
CA VAL A 277 9.13 3.06 -16.81
C VAL A 277 8.83 4.47 -16.35
N ARG A 278 9.88 5.27 -16.11
CA ARG A 278 9.70 6.71 -15.91
C ARG A 278 9.27 7.38 -17.22
N GLY A 279 8.42 8.39 -17.15
CA GLY A 279 7.97 9.12 -18.34
C GLY A 279 9.13 9.59 -19.23
N ILE A 280 10.22 10.11 -18.64
CA ILE A 280 11.42 10.58 -19.36
C ILE A 280 12.13 9.49 -20.15
N ASP A 281 11.96 8.23 -19.81
CA ASP A 281 12.57 7.10 -20.50
C ASP A 281 11.64 6.45 -21.53
N PHE A 282 10.33 6.72 -21.47
CA PHE A 282 9.32 5.97 -22.21
C PHE A 282 9.54 6.00 -23.74
N ASN A 283 9.76 7.15 -24.31
CA ASN A 283 9.99 7.27 -25.77
C ASN A 283 11.27 6.55 -26.19
N ARG A 284 12.34 6.65 -25.41
CA ARG A 284 13.60 5.96 -25.65
C ARG A 284 13.46 4.44 -25.64
N PHE A 285 12.67 3.91 -24.72
CA PHE A 285 12.33 2.47 -24.66
C PHE A 285 11.45 2.09 -25.85
N LYS A 286 10.45 2.88 -26.17
CA LYS A 286 9.53 2.64 -27.31
C LYS A 286 10.28 2.50 -28.64
N GLU A 287 11.27 3.35 -28.89
CA GLU A 287 12.10 3.30 -30.10
C GLU A 287 12.97 2.02 -30.20
N LYS A 288 13.30 1.42 -29.06
CA LYS A 288 14.16 0.22 -28.97
C LYS A 288 13.39 -1.07 -28.73
N ALA A 289 12.08 -1.02 -28.62
CA ALA A 289 11.25 -2.14 -28.18
C ALA A 289 11.47 -3.40 -29.01
N ASP A 290 11.36 -3.33 -30.35
CA ASP A 290 11.57 -4.47 -31.26
C ASP A 290 12.97 -5.09 -31.14
N GLN A 291 14.00 -4.25 -30.95
CA GLN A 291 15.39 -4.73 -30.83
C GLN A 291 15.67 -5.35 -29.46
N GLY A 292 14.91 -4.90 -28.44
CA GLY A 292 15.04 -5.32 -27.05
C GLY A 292 14.16 -6.51 -26.68
N ASN A 293 13.34 -7.03 -27.61
CA ASN A 293 12.36 -8.09 -27.38
C ASN A 293 11.44 -7.77 -26.19
N TYR A 294 10.84 -6.57 -26.20
CA TYR A 294 9.85 -6.14 -25.22
C TYR A 294 8.83 -5.19 -25.87
N HIS A 295 7.68 -5.06 -25.26
CA HIS A 295 6.67 -4.09 -25.65
C HIS A 295 6.41 -3.07 -24.56
N MET A 296 5.83 -1.94 -24.96
CA MET A 296 5.51 -0.82 -24.08
C MET A 296 4.01 -0.74 -23.83
N VAL A 297 3.63 -0.46 -22.61
CA VAL A 297 2.23 -0.22 -22.21
C VAL A 297 2.12 1.11 -21.51
N ASP A 298 1.17 1.95 -21.92
CA ASP A 298 0.69 3.11 -21.18
C ASP A 298 -0.71 2.77 -20.66
N ALA A 299 -0.82 2.49 -19.36
CA ALA A 299 -2.07 2.13 -18.70
C ALA A 299 -2.85 3.36 -18.17
N GLY A 300 -2.39 4.56 -18.52
CA GLY A 300 -3.00 5.82 -18.11
C GLY A 300 -2.60 6.29 -16.71
N PRO A 301 -3.23 7.35 -16.20
CA PRO A 301 -2.90 7.93 -14.89
C PRO A 301 -3.05 6.91 -13.76
N THR A 302 -2.09 6.90 -12.83
CA THR A 302 -2.15 6.03 -11.64
C THR A 302 -3.19 6.52 -10.63
N PHE A 303 -3.70 5.59 -9.81
CA PHE A 303 -4.53 5.94 -8.64
C PHE A 303 -3.73 6.58 -7.50
N SER A 304 -2.43 6.41 -7.48
CA SER A 304 -1.55 6.99 -6.46
C SER A 304 -1.48 8.51 -6.58
N THR A 305 -1.22 9.17 -5.46
CA THR A 305 -1.11 10.63 -5.37
C THR A 305 0.31 11.04 -4.97
N ASN A 306 0.75 12.23 -5.41
CA ASN A 306 1.97 12.86 -4.92
C ASN A 306 1.65 14.27 -4.42
N PHE A 307 2.12 14.60 -3.23
CA PHE A 307 1.85 15.89 -2.59
C PHE A 307 2.99 16.33 -1.68
N LEU A 308 3.05 17.63 -1.46
CA LEU A 308 3.85 18.26 -0.42
C LEU A 308 2.97 18.46 0.81
N THR A 309 3.46 18.10 1.99
CA THR A 309 2.82 18.43 3.27
C THR A 309 3.78 19.15 4.19
N PHE A 310 3.26 20.15 4.92
CA PHE A 310 3.96 20.83 6.00
C PHE A 310 3.68 20.15 7.33
N ASN A 311 4.67 20.12 8.20
CA ASN A 311 4.51 19.58 9.54
C ASN A 311 3.72 20.57 10.42
N MET A 312 2.44 20.34 10.58
CA MET A 312 1.55 21.10 11.44
C MET A 312 1.33 20.43 12.81
N ASN A 313 2.16 19.44 13.14
CA ASN A 313 2.10 18.75 14.43
C ASN A 313 2.73 19.62 15.53
N PRO A 314 1.98 20.02 16.57
CA PRO A 314 2.53 20.81 17.68
C PRO A 314 3.55 20.05 18.52
N ARG A 315 3.68 18.73 18.35
CA ARG A 315 4.69 17.87 19.01
C ARG A 315 5.98 17.75 18.19
N ASN A 316 6.12 18.46 17.07
CA ASN A 316 7.34 18.46 16.27
C ASN A 316 8.54 18.93 17.13
N PRO A 317 9.59 18.11 17.33
CA PRO A 317 10.73 18.45 18.17
C PRO A 317 11.49 19.69 17.72
N LYS A 318 11.44 20.03 16.42
CA LYS A 318 12.08 21.26 15.90
C LYS A 318 11.46 22.55 16.45
N LEU A 319 10.22 22.51 16.93
CA LEU A 319 9.54 23.67 17.50
C LEU A 319 10.14 24.10 18.85
N GLU A 320 10.98 23.29 19.50
CA GLU A 320 11.75 23.71 20.67
C GLU A 320 12.75 24.83 20.33
N GLU A 321 13.36 24.76 19.14
CA GLU A 321 14.34 25.73 18.65
C GLU A 321 13.71 26.78 17.71
N GLU A 322 12.71 26.37 16.91
CA GLU A 322 12.12 27.17 15.82
C GLU A 322 10.58 27.24 15.94
N PRO A 323 10.01 27.73 17.06
CA PRO A 323 8.56 27.70 17.31
C PRO A 323 7.75 28.49 16.29
N TRP A 324 8.33 29.49 15.64
CA TRP A 324 7.68 30.32 14.63
C TRP A 324 7.33 29.54 13.34
N LYS A 325 7.97 28.40 13.08
CA LYS A 325 7.65 27.55 11.93
C LYS A 325 6.24 26.95 12.01
N TYR A 326 5.75 26.69 13.22
CA TYR A 326 4.37 26.27 13.42
C TYR A 326 3.39 27.33 12.91
N ASP A 327 3.61 28.61 13.24
CA ASP A 327 2.78 29.71 12.77
C ASP A 327 2.83 29.85 11.24
N TRP A 328 3.99 29.62 10.59
CA TRP A 328 4.11 29.66 9.14
C TRP A 328 3.32 28.52 8.48
N PHE A 329 3.50 27.30 8.96
CA PHE A 329 2.92 26.10 8.32
C PHE A 329 1.42 25.96 8.55
N THR A 330 0.90 26.44 9.68
CA THR A 330 -0.55 26.50 9.96
C THR A 330 -1.23 27.68 9.30
N ASN A 331 -0.48 28.68 8.78
CA ASN A 331 -1.03 29.83 8.06
C ASN A 331 -1.58 29.40 6.68
N LEU A 332 -2.89 29.55 6.49
CA LEU A 332 -3.56 29.16 5.24
C LEU A 332 -3.02 29.91 4.02
N HIS A 333 -2.76 31.20 4.15
CA HIS A 333 -2.22 32.00 3.06
C HIS A 333 -0.81 31.57 2.66
N PHE A 334 0.02 31.15 3.62
CA PHE A 334 1.32 30.57 3.34
C PHE A 334 1.20 29.29 2.48
N ARG A 335 0.32 28.36 2.88
CA ARG A 335 0.11 27.11 2.11
C ARG A 335 -0.48 27.37 0.72
N ARG A 336 -1.43 28.31 0.60
CA ARG A 336 -1.99 28.71 -0.70
C ARG A 336 -0.94 29.36 -1.60
N ALA A 337 -0.06 30.18 -1.04
CA ALA A 337 1.06 30.75 -1.79
C ALA A 337 1.97 29.67 -2.36
N VAL A 338 2.29 28.63 -1.57
CA VAL A 338 3.06 27.49 -2.05
C VAL A 338 2.29 26.72 -3.13
N ALA A 339 0.96 26.57 -2.99
CA ALA A 339 0.14 25.92 -4.01
C ALA A 339 0.15 26.68 -5.35
N TYR A 340 0.07 28.03 -5.33
CA TYR A 340 0.20 28.85 -6.53
C TYR A 340 1.61 28.86 -7.12
N ALA A 341 2.64 28.60 -6.32
CA ALA A 341 4.03 28.51 -6.78
C ALA A 341 4.39 27.15 -7.40
N MET A 342 3.47 26.17 -7.42
CA MET A 342 3.72 24.86 -8.04
C MET A 342 3.48 24.91 -9.55
N ASP A 343 4.55 24.97 -10.33
CA ASP A 343 4.50 24.86 -11.79
C ASP A 343 4.30 23.41 -12.23
N LYS A 344 3.04 22.97 -12.25
CA LYS A 344 2.67 21.59 -12.59
C LYS A 344 2.93 21.26 -14.06
N GLU A 345 2.88 22.23 -14.96
CA GLU A 345 3.23 22.03 -16.38
C GLU A 345 4.72 21.68 -16.49
N THR A 346 5.59 22.48 -15.86
CA THR A 346 7.03 22.18 -15.80
C THR A 346 7.31 20.83 -15.10
N MET A 347 6.57 20.48 -14.05
CA MET A 347 6.70 19.16 -13.42
C MET A 347 6.36 18.02 -14.39
N ILE A 348 5.25 18.13 -15.14
CA ILE A 348 4.86 17.15 -16.15
C ILE A 348 5.92 17.05 -17.25
N ASP A 349 6.40 18.16 -17.74
CA ASP A 349 7.39 18.17 -18.82
C ASP A 349 8.74 17.62 -18.38
N GLN A 350 9.29 18.08 -17.24
CA GLN A 350 10.65 17.74 -16.82
C GLN A 350 10.75 16.41 -16.06
N ALA A 351 9.78 16.11 -15.16
CA ALA A 351 9.83 14.88 -14.39
C ALA A 351 9.12 13.71 -15.06
N LEU A 352 8.09 13.97 -15.90
CA LEU A 352 7.23 12.95 -16.49
C LEU A 352 7.27 12.92 -18.04
N ALA A 353 7.98 13.86 -18.69
CA ALA A 353 8.07 13.98 -20.14
C ALA A 353 6.70 13.97 -20.87
N GLY A 354 5.70 14.60 -20.29
CA GLY A 354 4.33 14.66 -20.81
C GLY A 354 3.44 13.50 -20.39
N TYR A 355 3.96 12.46 -19.71
CA TYR A 355 3.20 11.29 -19.27
C TYR A 355 2.65 11.46 -17.85
N GLY A 356 1.75 12.40 -17.67
CA GLY A 356 1.11 12.70 -16.40
C GLY A 356 0.05 13.78 -16.50
N THR A 357 -0.67 14.01 -15.41
CA THR A 357 -1.73 15.02 -15.30
C THR A 357 -1.59 15.84 -14.03
N PRO A 358 -2.02 17.12 -14.01
CA PRO A 358 -2.13 17.88 -12.77
C PRO A 358 -3.08 17.19 -11.80
N GLN A 359 -2.80 17.29 -10.50
CA GLN A 359 -3.70 16.82 -9.45
C GLN A 359 -4.07 17.98 -8.52
N TRP A 360 -5.36 18.07 -8.12
CA TRP A 360 -5.89 19.13 -7.29
C TRP A 360 -6.64 18.63 -6.06
N SER A 361 -6.99 17.34 -6.04
CA SER A 361 -7.83 16.73 -5.01
C SER A 361 -7.25 15.39 -4.51
N PRO A 362 -7.70 14.91 -3.35
CA PRO A 362 -7.30 13.59 -2.82
C PRO A 362 -7.72 12.42 -3.70
N VAL A 363 -8.76 12.59 -4.53
CA VAL A 363 -9.23 11.56 -5.47
C VAL A 363 -8.51 11.76 -6.80
N SER A 364 -7.86 10.72 -7.29
CA SER A 364 -7.06 10.77 -8.52
C SER A 364 -7.91 10.60 -9.79
N ALA A 365 -7.42 11.11 -10.91
CA ALA A 365 -8.11 11.19 -12.20
C ALA A 365 -8.74 9.87 -12.73
N PRO A 366 -8.18 8.67 -12.52
CA PRO A 366 -8.81 7.43 -12.96
C PRO A 366 -10.05 7.02 -12.15
N ASN A 367 -10.25 7.56 -10.95
CA ASN A 367 -11.45 7.30 -10.16
C ASN A 367 -12.65 8.12 -10.65
N LYS A 368 -13.27 7.67 -11.73
CA LYS A 368 -14.35 8.41 -12.39
C LYS A 368 -15.65 8.50 -11.59
N VAL A 369 -15.83 7.66 -10.57
CA VAL A 369 -17.04 7.65 -9.75
C VAL A 369 -17.02 8.76 -8.72
N PHE A 370 -15.90 8.96 -8.04
CA PHE A 370 -15.81 9.87 -6.90
C PHE A 370 -14.95 11.12 -7.14
N LEU A 371 -14.34 11.27 -8.30
CA LEU A 371 -13.56 12.48 -8.63
C LEU A 371 -14.49 13.69 -8.73
N ASN A 372 -14.23 14.72 -7.94
CA ASN A 372 -14.82 16.05 -8.11
C ASN A 372 -13.90 16.90 -9.01
N GLU A 373 -14.34 17.17 -10.24
CA GLU A 373 -13.58 17.99 -11.20
C GLU A 373 -13.74 19.51 -10.94
N ASP A 374 -14.71 19.92 -10.10
CA ASP A 374 -15.02 21.32 -9.81
C ASP A 374 -14.33 21.85 -8.54
N VAL A 375 -13.30 21.16 -8.03
CA VAL A 375 -12.53 21.63 -6.87
C VAL A 375 -11.72 22.88 -7.20
N LYS A 376 -11.37 23.65 -6.16
CA LYS A 376 -10.50 24.82 -6.31
C LYS A 376 -9.13 24.41 -6.84
N GLU A 377 -8.75 25.02 -7.97
CA GLU A 377 -7.43 24.88 -8.55
C GLU A 377 -6.52 26.06 -8.19
N TYR A 378 -5.21 25.82 -8.23
CA TYR A 378 -4.16 26.81 -8.01
C TYR A 378 -3.24 26.86 -9.25
N PRO A 379 -3.70 27.48 -10.37
CA PRO A 379 -2.86 27.65 -11.55
C PRO A 379 -1.59 28.40 -11.20
N TYR A 380 -0.46 27.97 -11.71
CA TYR A 380 0.83 28.56 -11.44
C TYR A 380 0.84 30.07 -11.62
N SER A 381 1.22 30.79 -10.56
CA SER A 381 1.33 32.25 -10.57
C SER A 381 2.13 32.73 -9.36
N LEU A 382 3.36 33.16 -9.59
CA LEU A 382 4.17 33.81 -8.55
C LEU A 382 3.59 35.16 -8.09
N GLU A 383 2.79 35.82 -8.93
CA GLU A 383 2.08 37.05 -8.55
C GLU A 383 1.03 36.76 -7.48
N LYS A 384 0.14 35.77 -7.73
CA LYS A 384 -0.85 35.34 -6.74
C LYS A 384 -0.21 34.77 -5.47
N ALA A 385 0.90 34.04 -5.63
CA ALA A 385 1.66 33.54 -4.48
C ALA A 385 2.18 34.69 -3.60
N ARG A 386 2.68 35.78 -4.20
CA ARG A 386 3.10 36.98 -3.47
C ARG A 386 1.92 37.74 -2.83
N GLU A 387 0.73 37.75 -3.44
CA GLU A 387 -0.48 38.30 -2.86
C GLU A 387 -0.88 37.53 -1.61
N GLU A 388 -0.98 36.20 -1.70
CA GLU A 388 -1.30 35.34 -0.56
C GLU A 388 -0.26 35.49 0.58
N LEU A 389 1.03 35.57 0.28
CA LEU A 389 2.05 35.81 1.31
C LEU A 389 1.84 37.15 2.03
N LYS A 390 1.49 38.23 1.32
CA LYS A 390 1.18 39.53 1.93
C LYS A 390 -0.05 39.44 2.83
N GLU A 391 -1.11 38.79 2.37
CA GLU A 391 -2.33 38.55 3.17
C GLU A 391 -2.03 37.70 4.40
N GLY A 392 -1.08 36.76 4.30
CA GLY A 392 -0.56 35.95 5.40
C GLY A 392 0.33 36.67 6.39
N GLY A 393 0.64 37.97 6.14
CA GLY A 393 1.46 38.79 7.02
C GLY A 393 2.97 38.70 6.77
N PHE A 394 3.37 38.16 5.61
CA PHE A 394 4.77 38.12 5.16
C PHE A 394 5.11 39.36 4.31
N SER A 395 6.41 39.69 4.26
CA SER A 395 6.93 40.80 3.48
C SER A 395 8.33 40.50 2.94
N TRP A 396 8.86 41.38 2.08
CA TRP A 396 10.23 41.24 1.57
C TRP A 396 11.10 42.34 2.15
N ASN A 397 12.29 41.95 2.63
CA ASN A 397 13.31 42.91 3.09
C ASN A 397 14.04 43.55 1.90
N ASP A 398 15.02 44.42 2.18
CA ASP A 398 15.78 45.17 1.14
C ASP A 398 16.61 44.23 0.24
N ASP A 399 16.88 42.99 0.64
CA ASP A 399 17.61 41.98 -0.14
C ASP A 399 16.65 41.05 -0.93
N ASP A 400 15.36 41.42 -1.09
CA ASP A 400 14.27 40.59 -1.70
C ASP A 400 14.09 39.23 -1.04
N GLN A 401 14.43 39.10 0.25
CA GLN A 401 14.23 37.90 1.03
C GLN A 401 12.87 37.95 1.73
N LEU A 402 12.11 36.86 1.65
CA LEU A 402 10.83 36.73 2.34
C LEU A 402 11.05 36.64 3.87
N VAL A 403 10.38 37.50 4.61
CA VAL A 403 10.42 37.56 6.06
C VAL A 403 9.01 37.52 6.66
N ASP A 404 8.89 36.98 7.88
CA ASP A 404 7.67 37.01 8.65
C ASP A 404 7.43 38.38 9.32
N LYS A 405 6.32 38.50 10.06
CA LYS A 405 5.94 39.72 10.80
C LYS A 405 6.97 40.22 11.79
N ASP A 406 7.87 39.34 12.26
CA ASP A 406 8.94 39.65 13.22
C ASP A 406 10.29 39.90 12.53
N GLY A 407 10.33 39.90 11.19
CA GLY A 407 11.51 40.11 10.35
C GLY A 407 12.42 38.87 10.24
N ARG A 408 11.94 37.68 10.63
CA ARG A 408 12.72 36.45 10.46
C ARG A 408 12.61 35.98 9.03
N ARG A 409 13.75 35.62 8.44
CA ARG A 409 13.79 35.05 7.08
C ARG A 409 13.04 33.71 7.05
N VAL A 410 12.17 33.54 6.06
CA VAL A 410 11.50 32.26 5.82
C VAL A 410 12.50 31.26 5.26
N GLU A 411 12.84 30.28 6.10
CA GLU A 411 13.78 29.20 5.80
C GLU A 411 13.25 27.87 6.31
N PHE A 412 13.27 26.83 5.45
CA PHE A 412 12.91 25.48 5.85
C PHE A 412 13.52 24.41 4.94
N THR A 413 13.48 23.17 5.42
CA THR A 413 14.01 22.01 4.69
C THR A 413 12.87 21.20 4.08
N MET A 414 13.02 20.84 2.81
CA MET A 414 12.13 19.93 2.10
C MET A 414 12.82 18.58 1.93
N ILE A 415 12.16 17.50 2.38
CA ILE A 415 12.67 16.14 2.25
C ILE A 415 11.78 15.31 1.32
N THR A 416 12.37 14.32 0.68
CA THR A 416 11.70 13.27 -0.10
C THR A 416 12.56 12.00 -0.06
N ASN A 417 12.05 10.88 -0.56
CA ASN A 417 12.84 9.64 -0.61
C ASN A 417 13.93 9.72 -1.69
N ALA A 418 15.17 9.51 -1.28
CA ALA A 418 16.33 9.42 -2.15
C ALA A 418 16.19 8.26 -3.16
N GLY A 419 16.70 8.45 -4.36
CA GLY A 419 16.64 7.45 -5.43
C GLY A 419 15.33 7.42 -6.23
N ASN A 420 14.29 8.14 -5.79
CA ASN A 420 13.09 8.41 -6.59
C ASN A 420 13.30 9.69 -7.40
N THR A 421 13.90 9.54 -8.58
CA THR A 421 14.31 10.67 -9.42
C THR A 421 13.15 11.55 -9.87
N VAL A 422 11.94 11.00 -9.99
CA VAL A 422 10.72 11.77 -10.29
C VAL A 422 10.40 12.72 -9.15
N ARG A 423 10.33 12.22 -7.91
CA ARG A 423 10.07 13.06 -6.73
C ARG A 423 11.20 14.06 -6.46
N GLU A 424 12.46 13.65 -6.65
CA GLU A 424 13.59 14.56 -6.51
C GLU A 424 13.54 15.71 -7.52
N THR A 425 13.14 15.43 -8.77
CA THR A 425 12.96 16.47 -9.81
C THR A 425 11.82 17.41 -9.42
N ILE A 426 10.66 16.88 -9.02
CA ILE A 426 9.51 17.68 -8.56
C ILE A 426 9.91 18.56 -7.36
N LEU A 427 10.61 17.99 -6.37
CA LEU A 427 11.09 18.72 -5.20
C LEU A 427 11.98 19.89 -5.57
N ASN A 428 12.88 19.69 -6.54
CA ASN A 428 13.81 20.73 -6.99
C ASN A 428 13.09 21.84 -7.77
N ILE A 429 12.06 21.52 -8.56
CA ILE A 429 11.20 22.51 -9.24
C ILE A 429 10.50 23.36 -8.17
N ILE A 430 9.82 22.75 -7.21
CA ILE A 430 9.15 23.47 -6.12
C ILE A 430 10.15 24.35 -5.36
N ALA A 431 11.32 23.81 -5.00
CA ALA A 431 12.35 24.56 -4.30
C ALA A 431 12.86 25.77 -5.09
N SER A 432 12.94 25.67 -6.42
CA SER A 432 13.31 26.79 -7.28
C SER A 432 12.28 27.92 -7.22
N GLU A 433 11.01 27.58 -7.44
CA GLU A 433 9.90 28.53 -7.41
C GLU A 433 9.76 29.25 -6.05
N LEU A 434 9.94 28.51 -4.95
CA LEU A 434 9.91 29.08 -3.61
C LEU A 434 11.11 30.01 -3.33
N ARG A 435 12.29 29.73 -3.93
CA ARG A 435 13.43 30.66 -3.87
C ARG A 435 13.17 31.94 -4.64
N ASP A 436 12.46 31.88 -5.77
CA ASP A 436 12.04 33.06 -6.55
C ASP A 436 10.99 33.91 -5.80
N LEU A 437 10.33 33.35 -4.81
CA LEU A 437 9.52 34.08 -3.83
C LEU A 437 10.34 34.67 -2.68
N GLY A 438 11.68 34.50 -2.63
CA GLY A 438 12.56 35.02 -1.60
C GLY A 438 12.78 34.08 -0.40
N MET A 439 12.24 32.87 -0.43
CA MET A 439 12.44 31.88 0.63
C MET A 439 13.82 31.23 0.52
N LYS A 440 14.38 30.78 1.66
CA LYS A 440 15.57 29.93 1.66
C LYS A 440 15.16 28.47 1.83
N ILE A 441 15.31 27.69 0.76
CA ILE A 441 14.87 26.29 0.73
C ILE A 441 16.08 25.36 0.67
N ASN A 442 16.14 24.42 1.61
CA ASN A 442 17.11 23.34 1.66
C ASN A 442 16.46 22.04 1.19
N SER A 443 16.87 21.52 0.02
CA SER A 443 16.42 20.21 -0.46
C SER A 443 17.31 19.11 0.11
N SER A 444 16.73 18.10 0.78
CA SER A 444 17.48 17.03 1.45
C SER A 444 16.78 15.67 1.29
N PRO A 445 16.95 14.99 0.14
CA PRO A 445 16.46 13.62 -0.01
C PRO A 445 17.08 12.69 1.04
N VAL A 446 16.26 11.79 1.61
CA VAL A 446 16.67 10.82 2.64
C VAL A 446 16.24 9.41 2.24
N GLU A 447 16.86 8.38 2.80
CA GLU A 447 16.47 7.00 2.57
C GLU A 447 14.98 6.79 2.93
N PHE A 448 14.26 5.93 2.18
CA PHE A 448 12.80 5.81 2.26
C PHE A 448 12.29 5.45 3.67
N ASN A 449 12.90 4.46 4.32
CA ASN A 449 12.47 4.05 5.66
C ASN A 449 12.77 5.13 6.72
N ALA A 450 13.86 5.88 6.54
CA ALA A 450 14.15 7.04 7.38
C ALA A 450 13.11 8.17 7.17
N LEU A 451 12.66 8.39 5.93
CA LEU A 451 11.57 9.32 5.63
C LEU A 451 10.28 8.93 6.36
N VAL A 452 9.90 7.64 6.27
CA VAL A 452 8.69 7.10 6.93
C VAL A 452 8.81 7.25 8.46
N ASN A 453 9.96 6.96 9.05
CA ASN A 453 10.17 7.14 10.49
C ASN A 453 10.04 8.60 10.92
N LYS A 454 10.60 9.53 10.13
CA LYS A 454 10.45 10.97 10.39
C LYS A 454 9.00 11.43 10.35
N LEU A 455 8.22 10.91 9.40
CA LEU A 455 6.79 11.24 9.26
C LEU A 455 5.96 10.65 10.40
N MET A 456 6.14 9.36 10.71
CA MET A 456 5.19 8.59 11.52
C MET A 456 5.54 8.51 13.00
N SER A 457 6.82 8.59 13.35
CA SER A 457 7.29 8.30 14.71
C SER A 457 8.10 9.42 15.34
N GLU A 458 8.98 10.05 14.58
CA GLU A 458 9.89 11.09 15.10
C GLU A 458 9.30 12.50 14.98
N TRP A 459 8.49 12.74 13.92
CA TRP A 459 7.93 14.04 13.50
C TRP A 459 8.99 15.12 13.26
N ASP A 460 10.25 14.70 13.09
CA ASP A 460 11.43 15.59 12.91
C ASP A 460 11.60 15.98 11.44
N TYR A 461 10.74 16.86 10.94
CA TYR A 461 10.82 17.44 9.58
C TYR A 461 10.12 18.80 9.52
N ASP A 462 10.43 19.61 8.51
CA ASP A 462 9.68 20.83 8.19
C ASP A 462 8.59 20.53 7.15
N THR A 463 8.96 19.91 6.03
CA THR A 463 8.01 19.53 4.98
C THR A 463 8.50 18.29 4.23
N ILE A 464 7.55 17.47 3.76
CA ILE A 464 7.79 16.22 3.04
C ILE A 464 7.05 16.23 1.71
N LEU A 465 7.77 15.89 0.62
CA LEU A 465 7.17 15.46 -0.63
C LEU A 465 7.09 13.93 -0.64
N ILE A 466 5.89 13.40 -0.62
CA ILE A 466 5.60 11.96 -0.56
C ILE A 466 4.35 11.64 -1.39
N GLY A 467 3.98 10.39 -1.52
CA GLY A 467 2.73 9.96 -2.12
C GLY A 467 2.05 8.87 -1.32
N LEU A 468 0.74 8.76 -1.52
CA LEU A 468 -0.09 7.68 -1.02
C LEU A 468 -0.55 6.79 -2.16
N THR A 469 -0.65 5.50 -1.90
CA THR A 469 -1.31 4.57 -2.80
C THR A 469 -2.80 4.86 -2.79
N GLY A 470 -3.36 5.18 -3.94
CA GLY A 470 -4.78 5.49 -4.07
C GLY A 470 -5.64 4.25 -4.26
N GLY A 471 -6.92 4.37 -3.97
CA GLY A 471 -7.91 3.33 -4.14
C GLY A 471 -9.18 3.82 -4.86
N VAL A 472 -10.09 2.89 -5.11
CA VAL A 472 -11.38 3.17 -5.72
C VAL A 472 -12.38 3.70 -4.69
N GLU A 473 -12.33 3.17 -3.48
CA GLU A 473 -13.24 3.50 -2.39
C GLU A 473 -12.65 4.64 -1.53
N PRO A 474 -13.29 5.84 -1.50
CA PRO A 474 -12.73 6.97 -0.76
C PRO A 474 -12.60 6.72 0.74
N HIS A 475 -13.47 5.89 1.32
CA HIS A 475 -13.41 5.55 2.74
C HIS A 475 -12.13 4.78 3.11
N SER A 476 -11.45 4.16 2.15
CA SER A 476 -10.11 3.58 2.38
C SER A 476 -9.09 4.60 2.90
N GLY A 477 -9.36 5.89 2.72
CA GLY A 477 -8.60 7.00 3.29
C GLY A 477 -9.00 7.41 4.72
N SER A 478 -9.85 6.65 5.43
CA SER A 478 -10.27 6.99 6.80
C SER A 478 -9.13 6.97 7.82
N ASN A 479 -8.03 6.30 7.51
CA ASN A 479 -6.79 6.36 8.28
C ASN A 479 -5.92 7.60 7.99
N VAL A 480 -6.29 8.42 7.00
CA VAL A 480 -5.51 9.59 6.54
C VAL A 480 -6.25 10.90 6.77
N TRP A 481 -7.50 10.97 6.34
CA TRP A 481 -8.24 12.23 6.21
C TRP A 481 -8.99 12.65 7.47
N PRO A 482 -9.72 11.77 8.18
CA PRO A 482 -10.26 12.08 9.50
C PRO A 482 -9.14 12.42 10.50
N SER A 483 -9.46 13.31 11.43
CA SER A 483 -8.51 13.85 12.40
C SER A 483 -7.84 12.78 13.27
N HIS A 484 -8.58 11.73 13.62
CA HIS A 484 -8.11 10.59 14.40
C HIS A 484 -7.35 9.52 13.59
N GLY A 485 -7.20 9.71 12.26
CA GLY A 485 -6.52 8.76 11.39
C GLY A 485 -5.04 8.57 11.75
N HIS A 486 -4.59 7.33 11.80
CA HIS A 486 -3.22 7.00 12.18
C HIS A 486 -2.15 7.64 11.25
N LEU A 487 -2.48 7.78 9.96
CA LEU A 487 -1.63 8.38 8.93
C LEU A 487 -2.01 9.84 8.61
N HIS A 488 -2.55 10.60 9.55
CA HIS A 488 -2.98 11.99 9.33
C HIS A 488 -1.79 12.88 8.96
N MET A 489 -1.57 13.11 7.67
CA MET A 489 -0.30 13.52 7.06
C MET A 489 0.30 14.82 7.60
N TRP A 490 -0.53 15.80 7.98
CA TRP A 490 -0.03 17.11 8.48
C TRP A 490 0.09 17.17 10.00
N ASN A 491 -0.58 16.26 10.72
CA ASN A 491 -0.48 16.12 12.17
C ASN A 491 -0.70 14.64 12.58
N PRO A 492 0.26 13.76 12.29
CA PRO A 492 0.13 12.32 12.57
C PRO A 492 -0.23 12.02 14.03
N GLN A 493 -1.12 11.06 14.25
CA GLN A 493 -1.62 10.64 15.56
C GLN A 493 -2.30 11.80 16.35
N GLN A 494 -3.03 12.65 15.65
CA GLN A 494 -3.97 13.58 16.26
C GLN A 494 -5.13 12.79 16.87
N GLU A 495 -5.60 13.17 18.06
CA GLU A 495 -6.69 12.44 18.76
C GLU A 495 -8.06 13.04 18.45
N GLU A 496 -8.14 14.36 18.30
CA GLU A 496 -9.37 15.11 18.06
C GLU A 496 -9.13 16.21 17.01
N PRO A 497 -10.18 16.66 16.29
CA PRO A 497 -10.03 17.71 15.29
C PRO A 497 -9.52 19.01 15.93
N GLY A 498 -8.45 19.56 15.38
CA GLY A 498 -7.87 20.84 15.81
C GLY A 498 -8.60 22.05 15.23
N THR A 499 -9.46 21.85 14.23
CA THR A 499 -10.16 22.90 13.50
C THR A 499 -11.59 22.49 13.13
N GLU A 500 -12.45 23.47 12.81
CA GLU A 500 -13.82 23.20 12.36
C GLU A 500 -13.86 22.46 11.02
N TRP A 501 -12.90 22.69 10.12
CA TRP A 501 -12.86 22.01 8.83
C TRP A 501 -12.41 20.56 8.95
N GLU A 502 -11.55 20.22 9.91
CA GLU A 502 -11.19 18.82 10.23
C GLU A 502 -12.40 18.08 10.82
N ALA A 503 -13.10 18.70 11.78
CA ALA A 503 -14.35 18.13 12.32
C ALA A 503 -15.41 17.89 11.21
N ARG A 504 -15.45 18.78 10.19
CA ARG A 504 -16.35 18.57 9.05
C ARG A 504 -15.92 17.40 8.17
N ILE A 505 -14.61 17.19 7.96
CA ILE A 505 -14.09 16.01 7.25
C ILE A 505 -14.46 14.73 8.00
N ASP A 506 -14.30 14.70 9.33
CA ASP A 506 -14.71 13.55 10.15
C ASP A 506 -16.19 13.20 9.92
N GLU A 507 -17.07 14.21 9.99
CA GLU A 507 -18.51 14.05 9.72
C GLU A 507 -18.79 13.55 8.29
N LEU A 508 -18.08 14.06 7.28
CA LEU A 508 -18.28 13.68 5.88
C LEU A 508 -17.84 12.23 5.61
N PHE A 509 -16.76 11.79 6.22
CA PHE A 509 -16.32 10.40 6.13
C PHE A 509 -17.33 9.44 6.78
N GLU A 510 -17.88 9.81 7.94
CA GLU A 510 -18.93 9.04 8.59
C GLU A 510 -20.20 8.95 7.73
N LYS A 511 -20.69 10.09 7.20
CA LYS A 511 -21.87 10.14 6.34
C LYS A 511 -21.66 9.41 5.02
N GLY A 512 -20.52 9.61 4.37
CA GLY A 512 -20.17 8.96 3.10
C GLY A 512 -20.04 7.44 3.22
N ALA A 513 -19.60 6.94 4.36
CA ALA A 513 -19.55 5.52 4.64
C ALA A 513 -20.92 4.92 4.96
N SER A 514 -21.80 5.68 5.64
CA SER A 514 -23.12 5.20 6.09
C SER A 514 -24.19 5.30 5.00
N ALA A 515 -24.00 6.15 4.00
CA ALA A 515 -24.95 6.29 2.89
C ALA A 515 -24.88 5.05 1.98
N VAL A 516 -26.04 4.46 1.69
CA VAL A 516 -26.15 3.25 0.84
C VAL A 516 -26.11 3.60 -0.64
N LYS A 517 -26.68 4.78 -1.01
CA LYS A 517 -26.73 5.21 -2.40
C LYS A 517 -25.43 5.87 -2.83
N THR A 518 -24.92 5.46 -3.97
CA THR A 518 -23.66 6.00 -4.52
C THR A 518 -23.75 7.51 -4.76
N GLU A 519 -24.91 8.03 -5.22
CA GLU A 519 -25.12 9.45 -5.48
C GLU A 519 -24.98 10.29 -4.20
N GLU A 520 -25.55 9.83 -3.07
CA GLU A 520 -25.42 10.51 -1.77
C GLU A 520 -23.97 10.49 -1.29
N ARG A 521 -23.26 9.38 -1.49
CA ARG A 521 -21.84 9.25 -1.16
C ARG A 521 -20.98 10.23 -1.96
N ILE A 522 -21.26 10.38 -3.26
CA ILE A 522 -20.57 11.34 -4.13
C ILE A 522 -20.72 12.76 -3.58
N GLU A 523 -21.91 13.18 -3.12
CA GLU A 523 -22.11 14.51 -2.55
C GLU A 523 -21.21 14.75 -1.32
N TYR A 524 -21.13 13.80 -0.38
CA TYR A 524 -20.27 13.93 0.80
C TYR A 524 -18.79 13.95 0.45
N TYR A 525 -18.33 13.08 -0.45
CA TYR A 525 -16.93 13.05 -0.85
C TYR A 525 -16.55 14.20 -1.78
N ASN A 526 -17.49 14.82 -2.48
CA ASN A 526 -17.25 16.06 -3.21
C ASN A 526 -16.98 17.23 -2.24
N GLU A 527 -17.79 17.40 -1.20
CA GLU A 527 -17.56 18.42 -0.18
C GLU A 527 -16.21 18.21 0.54
N PHE A 528 -15.86 16.96 0.85
CA PHE A 528 -14.54 16.62 1.39
C PHE A 528 -13.41 17.11 0.47
N GLN A 529 -13.49 16.82 -0.83
CA GLN A 529 -12.48 17.24 -1.81
C GLN A 529 -12.39 18.77 -1.90
N GLU A 530 -13.51 19.48 -1.85
CA GLU A 530 -13.57 20.95 -1.82
C GLU A 530 -12.86 21.51 -0.58
N ILE A 531 -13.11 20.94 0.60
CA ILE A 531 -12.46 21.37 1.85
C ILE A 531 -10.93 21.16 1.73
N ILE A 532 -10.47 20.01 1.29
CA ILE A 532 -9.03 19.76 1.13
C ILE A 532 -8.40 20.72 0.13
N ALA A 533 -9.05 20.97 -1.01
CA ALA A 533 -8.57 21.90 -2.01
C ALA A 533 -8.54 23.36 -1.49
N GLU A 534 -9.51 23.77 -0.65
CA GLU A 534 -9.54 25.12 -0.10
C GLU A 534 -8.56 25.34 1.05
N ARG A 535 -8.40 24.34 1.94
CA ARG A 535 -7.57 24.41 3.15
C ARG A 535 -6.13 24.03 2.92
N VAL A 536 -5.85 23.31 1.83
CA VAL A 536 -4.50 22.88 1.40
C VAL A 536 -3.63 22.33 2.53
N PRO A 537 -4.14 21.38 3.36
CA PRO A 537 -3.28 20.74 4.36
C PRO A 537 -2.20 19.89 3.70
N VAL A 538 -2.52 19.34 2.53
CA VAL A 538 -1.58 18.74 1.57
C VAL A 538 -1.70 19.50 0.25
N ILE A 539 -0.61 19.67 -0.46
CA ILE A 539 -0.55 20.38 -1.72
C ILE A 539 -0.21 19.39 -2.82
N TYR A 540 -1.21 18.99 -3.60
CA TYR A 540 -1.03 18.02 -4.68
C TYR A 540 -0.14 18.56 -5.78
N THR A 541 0.71 17.69 -6.34
CA THR A 541 1.60 17.97 -7.45
C THR A 541 1.00 17.44 -8.75
N VAL A 542 1.59 16.41 -9.30
CA VAL A 542 1.18 15.76 -10.55
C VAL A 542 1.05 14.25 -10.36
N THR A 543 0.14 13.63 -11.13
CA THR A 543 -0.05 12.19 -11.15
C THR A 543 0.62 11.62 -12.39
N PRO A 544 1.61 10.73 -12.27
CA PRO A 544 2.22 10.08 -13.43
C PRO A 544 1.30 9.03 -14.05
N ASN A 545 1.52 8.73 -15.33
CA ASN A 545 0.94 7.55 -15.94
C ASN A 545 1.64 6.27 -15.46
N SER A 546 0.90 5.18 -15.40
CA SER A 546 1.41 3.83 -15.20
C SER A 546 2.01 3.30 -16.50
N LEU A 547 3.32 3.38 -16.64
CA LEU A 547 4.05 3.05 -17.85
C LEU A 547 4.88 1.79 -17.64
N TYR A 548 4.81 0.84 -18.57
CA TYR A 548 5.52 -0.43 -18.43
C TYR A 548 6.31 -0.78 -19.69
N ALA A 549 7.47 -1.41 -19.49
CA ALA A 549 8.19 -2.17 -20.49
C ALA A 549 8.22 -3.64 -20.04
N ILE A 550 7.76 -4.56 -20.88
CA ILE A 550 7.52 -5.96 -20.53
C ILE A 550 8.18 -6.85 -21.58
N ARG A 551 9.00 -7.84 -21.15
CA ARG A 551 9.61 -8.80 -22.05
C ARG A 551 8.56 -9.59 -22.81
N ASP A 552 8.80 -9.82 -24.10
CA ASP A 552 7.82 -10.44 -25.01
C ASP A 552 7.61 -11.94 -24.74
N ASP A 553 8.52 -12.60 -24.03
CA ASP A 553 8.38 -13.98 -23.56
C ASP A 553 7.53 -14.12 -22.29
N LEU A 554 7.30 -13.04 -21.53
CA LEU A 554 6.39 -13.02 -20.39
C LEU A 554 4.94 -12.85 -20.90
N LYS A 555 4.10 -13.87 -20.71
CA LYS A 555 2.72 -13.95 -21.24
C LYS A 555 1.66 -13.79 -20.15
N ASN A 556 0.42 -13.62 -20.57
CA ASN A 556 -0.77 -13.34 -19.75
C ASN A 556 -0.69 -12.03 -18.95
N THR A 557 0.25 -11.15 -19.29
CA THR A 557 0.33 -9.82 -18.68
C THR A 557 -0.85 -8.96 -19.08
N GLU A 558 -1.44 -8.29 -18.10
CA GLU A 558 -2.57 -7.37 -18.30
C GLU A 558 -2.40 -6.15 -17.38
N PRO A 559 -1.40 -5.31 -17.67
CA PRO A 559 -1.10 -4.17 -16.81
C PRO A 559 -2.22 -3.12 -16.86
N THR A 560 -2.62 -2.64 -15.68
CA THR A 560 -3.67 -1.62 -15.52
C THR A 560 -3.19 -0.49 -14.63
N ALA A 561 -3.91 0.64 -14.66
CA ALA A 561 -3.60 1.77 -13.77
C ALA A 561 -3.88 1.46 -12.29
N TYR A 562 -4.84 0.59 -12.00
CA TYR A 562 -5.20 0.16 -10.64
C TYR A 562 -4.36 -1.03 -10.17
N GLY A 563 -4.41 -2.13 -10.89
CA GLY A 563 -3.80 -3.39 -10.46
C GLY A 563 -2.29 -3.49 -10.75
N GLY A 564 -1.73 -2.55 -11.51
CA GLY A 564 -0.34 -2.67 -11.95
C GLY A 564 -0.14 -3.83 -12.92
N ILE A 565 1.07 -4.37 -12.98
CA ILE A 565 1.42 -5.49 -13.85
C ILE A 565 1.32 -6.84 -13.14
N THR A 566 1.29 -6.84 -11.82
CA THR A 566 1.39 -8.06 -11.00
C THR A 566 0.06 -8.50 -10.38
N TRP A 567 -1.05 -7.82 -10.63
CA TRP A 567 -2.34 -8.15 -10.02
C TRP A 567 -2.81 -9.57 -10.34
N ASN A 568 -2.44 -10.08 -11.52
CA ASN A 568 -2.72 -11.45 -11.94
C ASN A 568 -1.44 -12.31 -12.02
N ILE A 569 -0.48 -12.08 -11.14
CA ILE A 569 0.84 -12.74 -11.12
C ILE A 569 0.77 -14.27 -11.16
N HIS A 570 -0.29 -14.84 -10.59
CA HIS A 570 -0.52 -16.28 -10.57
C HIS A 570 -0.78 -16.88 -11.97
N GLU A 571 -1.17 -16.07 -12.95
CA GLU A 571 -1.44 -16.47 -14.34
C GLU A 571 -0.26 -16.23 -15.29
N LEU A 572 0.76 -15.46 -14.85
CA LEU A 572 1.91 -15.15 -15.71
C LEU A 572 2.77 -16.38 -15.94
N TYR A 573 3.29 -16.52 -17.17
CA TYR A 573 4.19 -17.60 -17.55
C TYR A 573 5.19 -17.14 -18.61
N PHE A 574 6.31 -17.85 -18.75
CA PHE A 574 7.25 -17.65 -19.82
C PHE A 574 6.92 -18.59 -20.99
N ALA A 575 6.78 -18.02 -22.20
CA ALA A 575 6.75 -18.80 -23.43
C ALA A 575 8.17 -19.26 -23.79
N ASP A 576 8.25 -20.47 -24.39
CA ASP A 576 9.52 -21.04 -24.89
C ASP A 576 10.16 -20.21 -26.00
#